data_5c2322fbe274233217fc5d118a18c2f4
#
_entry.id   5c2322fbe274233217fc5d118a18c2f4
#
_cell.length_a   1.000
_cell.length_b   1.000
_cell.length_c   1.000
_cell.angle_alpha   90.00
_cell.angle_beta   90.00
_cell.angle_gamma   90.00
#
_symmetry.space_group_name_H-M   'P 1'
#
loop_
_entity.id
_entity.type
_entity.pdbx_description
1 polymer ?
#
loop_
_entity_poly.entity_id
_entity_poly.type
_entity_poly.pdbx_seq_one_letter_code
_entity_poly.pdbx_strand_id
1 'polypeptide(L)'
;MNIILANEERLERMAKDIVEHYEQLCELAPELVQKAMVVSNDRHIAFNLYKKMLALRPEWGEKRKAMDESQFTAEELDNMDAVQLLNVVCTRDKNKDSKEEWDTFGTDAHRKTLEGCFKDDKSNFQIAIVVDMWITGFDVPCLKVLYNDKPLSKHTLIQTISRVNRRYKTKDCGLVVDYLGIRENM
;
A
#
# COMPACT_ATOMS: atom_id res chain seq x y z
N MET A 1 -23.15 0.32 5.06
CA MET A 1 -21.84 -0.34 4.90
C MET A 1 -20.69 0.56 5.36
N ASN A 2 -20.59 1.82 4.91
CA ASN A 2 -19.48 2.72 5.30
C ASN A 2 -19.33 2.94 6.81
N ILE A 3 -20.41 2.98 7.59
CA ILE A 3 -20.36 3.17 9.06
C ILE A 3 -19.60 2.01 9.73
N ILE A 4 -19.80 0.78 9.26
CA ILE A 4 -19.12 -0.40 9.82
C ILE A 4 -17.65 -0.39 9.42
N LEU A 5 -17.33 -0.05 8.18
CA LEU A 5 -15.97 0.00 7.66
C LEU A 5 -15.14 1.12 8.29
N ALA A 6 -15.78 2.22 8.65
CA ALA A 6 -15.15 3.38 9.31
C ALA A 6 -15.08 3.26 10.84
N ASN A 7 -15.51 2.15 11.43
CA ASN A 7 -15.45 1.93 12.88
C ASN A 7 -13.99 1.98 13.36
N GLU A 8 -13.73 2.82 14.36
CA GLU A 8 -12.38 3.12 14.84
C GLU A 8 -11.66 1.89 15.41
N GLU A 9 -12.36 1.11 16.24
CA GLU A 9 -11.81 -0.11 16.84
C GLU A 9 -11.47 -1.17 15.77
N ARG A 10 -12.30 -1.28 14.72
CA ARG A 10 -12.02 -2.14 13.58
C ARG A 10 -10.77 -1.71 12.83
N LEU A 11 -10.63 -0.40 12.57
CA LEU A 11 -9.45 0.14 11.87
C LEU A 11 -8.17 -0.02 12.70
N GLU A 12 -8.25 0.08 14.03
CA GLU A 12 -7.10 -0.19 14.92
C GLU A 12 -6.66 -1.64 14.85
N ARG A 13 -7.59 -2.58 14.94
CA ARG A 13 -7.29 -4.02 14.81
C ARG A 13 -6.70 -4.34 13.44
N MET A 14 -7.28 -3.77 12.37
CA MET A 14 -6.79 -3.96 11.01
C MET A 14 -5.40 -3.36 10.79
N ALA A 15 -5.14 -2.16 11.31
CA ALA A 15 -3.82 -1.53 11.25
C ALA A 15 -2.76 -2.40 11.94
N LYS A 16 -3.07 -2.90 13.14
CA LYS A 16 -2.18 -3.79 13.89
C LYS A 16 -1.91 -5.09 13.13
N ASP A 17 -2.96 -5.73 12.64
CA ASP A 17 -2.86 -6.99 11.89
C ASP A 17 -2.02 -6.81 10.60
N ILE A 18 -2.24 -5.75 9.83
CA ILE A 18 -1.45 -5.45 8.63
C ILE A 18 0.01 -5.23 8.98
N VAL A 19 0.30 -4.44 10.01
CA VAL A 19 1.67 -4.13 10.42
C VAL A 19 2.40 -5.41 10.85
N GLU A 20 1.82 -6.18 11.76
CA GLU A 20 2.41 -7.43 12.27
C GLU A 20 2.61 -8.45 11.16
N HIS A 21 1.61 -8.66 10.31
CA HIS A 21 1.69 -9.61 9.20
C HIS A 21 2.72 -9.19 8.15
N TYR A 22 2.79 -7.89 7.82
CA TYR A 22 3.77 -7.38 6.86
C TYR A 22 5.20 -7.55 7.38
N GLU A 23 5.46 -7.22 8.64
CA GLU A 23 6.78 -7.40 9.27
C GLU A 23 7.19 -8.87 9.30
N GLN A 24 6.27 -9.78 9.65
CA GLN A 24 6.51 -11.23 9.60
C GLN A 24 6.88 -11.71 8.19
N LEU A 25 6.21 -11.19 7.14
CA LEU A 25 6.58 -11.52 5.76
C LEU A 25 8.00 -11.05 5.42
N CYS A 26 8.38 -9.87 5.86
CA CYS A 26 9.73 -9.34 5.65
C CYS A 26 10.79 -10.15 6.42
N GLU A 27 10.50 -10.58 7.65
CA GLU A 27 11.41 -11.42 8.45
C GLU A 27 11.59 -12.82 7.86
N LEU A 28 10.52 -13.41 7.29
CA LEU A 28 10.56 -14.76 6.70
C LEU A 28 11.38 -14.83 5.41
N ALA A 29 11.51 -13.73 4.68
CA ALA A 29 12.27 -13.69 3.42
C ALA A 29 12.90 -12.30 3.24
N PRO A 30 13.93 -11.96 4.01
CA PRO A 30 14.55 -10.62 4.02
C PRO A 30 15.26 -10.28 2.70
N GLU A 31 15.59 -11.27 1.90
CA GLU A 31 16.19 -11.09 0.57
C GLU A 31 15.18 -10.69 -0.52
N LEU A 32 13.87 -10.76 -0.22
CA LEU A 32 12.82 -10.43 -1.18
C LEU A 32 12.30 -9.01 -0.98
N VAL A 33 12.08 -8.32 -2.09
CA VAL A 33 11.25 -7.11 -2.08
C VAL A 33 9.80 -7.51 -1.90
N GLN A 34 9.19 -7.11 -0.79
CA GLN A 34 7.86 -7.53 -0.38
C GLN A 34 6.88 -6.36 -0.37
N LYS A 35 6.61 -5.76 -1.54
CA LYS A 35 5.65 -4.67 -1.61
C LYS A 35 4.23 -5.13 -1.26
N ALA A 36 3.53 -4.28 -0.53
CA ALA A 36 2.17 -4.51 -0.06
C ALA A 36 1.22 -3.46 -0.62
N MET A 37 0.00 -3.87 -0.94
CA MET A 37 -1.07 -2.96 -1.33
C MET A 37 -2.29 -3.19 -0.43
N VAL A 38 -2.83 -2.13 0.13
CA VAL A 38 -4.08 -2.14 0.89
C VAL A 38 -5.15 -1.46 0.05
N VAL A 39 -6.20 -2.18 -0.30
CA VAL A 39 -7.34 -1.64 -1.05
C VAL A 39 -8.40 -1.18 -0.05
N SER A 40 -8.59 0.12 0.08
CA SER A 40 -9.56 0.72 0.98
C SER A 40 -10.85 1.13 0.26
N ASN A 41 -11.96 1.13 1.00
CA ASN A 41 -13.28 1.45 0.46
C ASN A 41 -13.44 2.93 0.08
N ASP A 42 -12.90 3.84 0.89
CA ASP A 42 -12.93 5.28 0.60
C ASP A 42 -11.70 6.01 1.16
N ARG A 43 -11.58 7.31 0.84
CA ARG A 43 -10.42 8.14 1.17
C ARG A 43 -10.26 8.40 2.67
N HIS A 44 -11.35 8.63 3.38
CA HIS A 44 -11.32 8.90 4.82
C HIS A 44 -10.90 7.65 5.60
N ILE A 45 -11.41 6.47 5.18
CA ILE A 45 -10.99 5.16 5.74
C ILE A 45 -9.51 4.93 5.45
N ALA A 46 -9.05 5.17 4.21
CA ALA A 46 -7.65 5.04 3.82
C ALA A 46 -6.73 5.94 4.66
N PHE A 47 -7.13 7.20 4.86
CA PHE A 47 -6.37 8.17 5.65
C PHE A 47 -6.34 7.80 7.14
N ASN A 48 -7.46 7.39 7.72
CA ASN A 48 -7.51 6.95 9.11
C ASN A 48 -6.68 5.69 9.35
N LEU A 49 -6.72 4.73 8.43
CA LEU A 49 -5.87 3.55 8.47
C LEU A 49 -4.37 3.93 8.41
N TYR A 50 -4.00 4.82 7.49
CA TYR A 50 -2.65 5.35 7.36
C TYR A 50 -2.15 5.96 8.68
N LYS A 51 -2.95 6.82 9.33
CA LYS A 51 -2.61 7.43 10.61
C LYS A 51 -2.40 6.39 11.72
N LYS A 52 -3.26 5.37 11.77
CA LYS A 52 -3.14 4.30 12.77
C LYS A 52 -1.90 3.44 12.54
N MET A 53 -1.56 3.13 11.30
CA MET A 53 -0.33 2.41 10.97
C MET A 53 0.91 3.25 11.30
N LEU A 54 0.92 4.55 11.02
CA LEU A 54 2.01 5.44 11.43
C LEU A 54 2.10 5.64 12.95
N ALA A 55 1.01 5.56 13.69
CA ALA A 55 1.04 5.57 15.15
C ALA A 55 1.72 4.32 15.72
N LEU A 56 1.61 3.17 15.04
CA LEU A 56 2.30 1.92 15.40
C LEU A 56 3.76 1.90 14.94
N ARG A 57 4.06 2.54 13.81
CA ARG A 57 5.40 2.59 13.18
C ARG A 57 5.68 4.00 12.63
N PRO A 58 6.07 4.95 13.50
CA PRO A 58 6.34 6.32 13.06
C PRO A 58 7.45 6.42 12.00
N GLU A 59 8.43 5.53 12.04
CA GLU A 59 9.54 5.44 11.09
C GLU A 59 9.10 5.16 9.64
N TRP A 60 7.91 4.56 9.43
CA TRP A 60 7.34 4.35 8.10
C TRP A 60 6.92 5.65 7.41
N GLY A 61 6.78 6.73 8.20
CA GLY A 61 6.52 8.09 7.73
C GLY A 61 7.79 8.88 7.36
N GLU A 62 8.98 8.35 7.62
CA GLU A 62 10.22 9.00 7.24
C GLU A 62 10.47 8.87 5.73
N LYS A 63 10.91 9.98 5.11
CA LYS A 63 11.28 9.96 3.69
C LYS A 63 12.70 9.47 3.52
N ARG A 64 12.84 8.39 2.78
CA ARG A 64 14.14 7.81 2.37
C ARG A 64 14.11 7.48 0.88
N LYS A 65 15.27 7.41 0.28
CA LYS A 65 15.42 7.06 -1.15
C LYS A 65 15.29 5.56 -1.39
N ALA A 66 15.87 4.76 -0.50
CA ALA A 66 15.81 3.29 -0.52
C ALA A 66 15.60 2.73 0.90
N MET A 67 15.23 1.46 1.01
CA MET A 67 15.13 0.73 2.29
C MET A 67 16.50 0.67 3.00
N ASP A 68 17.54 0.40 2.24
CA ASP A 68 18.93 0.40 2.71
C ASP A 68 19.78 1.22 1.72
N GLU A 69 20.01 2.48 2.04
CA GLU A 69 20.77 3.40 1.20
C GLU A 69 22.26 3.02 1.10
N SER A 70 22.78 2.20 2.02
CA SER A 70 24.18 1.76 1.99
C SER A 70 24.52 0.83 0.80
N GLN A 71 23.50 0.27 0.16
CA GLN A 71 23.66 -0.60 -1.02
C GLN A 71 23.83 0.17 -2.34
N PHE A 72 23.73 1.50 -2.30
CA PHE A 72 23.73 2.35 -3.49
C PHE A 72 24.86 3.36 -3.45
N THR A 73 25.37 3.72 -4.62
CA THR A 73 26.31 4.83 -4.79
C THR A 73 25.60 6.17 -4.62
N ALA A 74 26.36 7.24 -4.35
CA ALA A 74 25.81 8.60 -4.25
C ALA A 74 25.08 9.03 -5.53
N GLU A 75 25.64 8.68 -6.72
CA GLU A 75 25.04 8.99 -8.01
C GLU A 75 23.70 8.24 -8.24
N GLU A 76 23.59 6.98 -7.84
CA GLU A 76 22.33 6.22 -7.88
C GLU A 76 21.30 6.84 -6.96
N LEU A 77 21.68 7.19 -5.72
CA LEU A 77 20.80 7.84 -4.76
C LEU A 77 20.33 9.22 -5.25
N ASP A 78 21.17 9.99 -5.93
CA ASP A 78 20.78 11.31 -6.46
C ASP A 78 19.67 11.23 -7.52
N ASN A 79 19.57 10.11 -8.21
CA ASN A 79 18.53 9.85 -9.20
C ASN A 79 17.24 9.23 -8.61
N MET A 80 17.21 8.95 -7.31
CA MET A 80 16.03 8.36 -6.63
C MET A 80 15.24 9.43 -5.87
N ASP A 81 13.91 9.32 -5.96
CA ASP A 81 13.00 10.15 -5.17
C ASP A 81 12.93 9.68 -3.71
N ALA A 82 13.02 10.62 -2.77
CA ALA A 82 12.83 10.33 -1.36
C ALA A 82 11.34 10.29 -1.02
N VAL A 83 10.85 9.11 -0.64
CA VAL A 83 9.45 8.83 -0.33
C VAL A 83 9.31 8.08 1.00
N GLN A 84 8.13 8.14 1.59
CA GLN A 84 7.82 7.35 2.79
C GLN A 84 7.73 5.86 2.43
N LEU A 85 7.93 4.99 3.42
CA LEU A 85 7.70 3.56 3.27
C LEU A 85 6.20 3.27 3.06
N LEU A 86 5.33 3.96 3.80
CA LEU A 86 3.88 3.89 3.73
C LEU A 86 3.31 5.17 3.12
N ASN A 87 2.50 5.04 2.05
CA ASN A 87 1.82 6.19 1.44
C ASN A 87 0.37 5.87 1.10
N VAL A 88 -0.48 6.91 1.10
CA VAL A 88 -1.85 6.85 0.58
C VAL A 88 -1.86 7.35 -0.86
N VAL A 89 -2.49 6.58 -1.76
CA VAL A 89 -2.61 6.92 -3.17
C VAL A 89 -4.08 7.01 -3.56
N CYS A 90 -4.59 8.22 -3.62
CA CYS A 90 -5.96 8.51 -4.05
C CYS A 90 -6.06 9.91 -4.66
N THR A 91 -7.20 10.21 -5.28
CA THR A 91 -7.48 11.55 -5.79
C THR A 91 -7.94 12.48 -4.67
N ARG A 92 -7.61 13.76 -4.78
CA ARG A 92 -8.13 14.83 -3.89
C ARG A 92 -9.56 15.21 -4.26
N ASP A 93 -10.34 15.60 -3.26
CA ASP A 93 -11.65 16.24 -3.44
C ASP A 93 -11.74 17.49 -2.57
N LYS A 94 -11.67 18.64 -3.22
CA LYS A 94 -11.63 19.96 -2.55
C LYS A 94 -12.82 20.22 -1.61
N ASN A 95 -13.95 19.55 -1.86
CA ASN A 95 -15.18 19.79 -1.08
C ASN A 95 -15.35 18.79 0.09
N LYS A 96 -14.56 17.73 0.12
CA LYS A 96 -14.74 16.63 1.07
C LYS A 96 -13.52 16.38 1.96
N ASP A 97 -12.31 16.65 1.44
CA ASP A 97 -11.09 16.36 2.15
C ASP A 97 -10.78 17.45 3.18
N SER A 98 -10.41 17.08 4.38
CA SER A 98 -9.80 17.98 5.37
C SER A 98 -8.46 18.50 4.86
N LYS A 99 -7.92 19.54 5.51
CA LYS A 99 -6.59 20.05 5.14
C LYS A 99 -5.51 19.00 5.25
N GLU A 100 -5.55 18.19 6.31
CA GLU A 100 -4.56 17.14 6.56
C GLU A 100 -4.63 16.03 5.49
N GLU A 101 -5.84 15.60 5.10
CA GLU A 101 -6.06 14.67 4.00
C GLU A 101 -5.58 15.25 2.68
N TRP A 102 -5.92 16.50 2.41
CA TRP A 102 -5.51 17.22 1.20
C TRP A 102 -3.99 17.25 1.04
N ASP A 103 -3.27 17.57 2.12
CA ASP A 103 -1.82 17.64 2.12
C ASP A 103 -1.19 16.25 1.96
N THR A 104 -1.76 15.23 2.61
CA THR A 104 -1.29 13.83 2.54
C THR A 104 -1.50 13.22 1.15
N PHE A 105 -2.66 13.42 0.51
CA PHE A 105 -2.96 12.82 -0.79
C PHE A 105 -2.12 13.41 -1.94
N GLY A 106 -1.55 14.58 -1.75
CA GLY A 106 -0.65 15.20 -2.71
C GLY A 106 -1.31 15.58 -4.04
N THR A 107 -0.51 16.12 -4.94
CA THR A 107 -0.93 16.53 -6.30
C THR A 107 -0.91 15.36 -7.27
N ASP A 108 -1.41 15.57 -8.50
CA ASP A 108 -1.30 14.60 -9.59
C ASP A 108 0.16 14.29 -9.92
N ALA A 109 1.05 15.30 -9.85
CA ALA A 109 2.47 15.12 -10.03
C ALA A 109 3.06 14.23 -8.92
N HIS A 110 2.69 14.49 -7.67
CA HIS A 110 3.12 13.64 -6.54
C HIS A 110 2.66 12.19 -6.71
N ARG A 111 1.41 11.96 -7.16
CA ARG A 111 0.93 10.59 -7.42
C ARG A 111 1.69 9.88 -8.53
N LYS A 112 2.13 10.61 -9.58
CA LYS A 112 2.98 10.04 -10.63
C LYS A 112 4.36 9.65 -10.10
N THR A 113 4.95 10.47 -9.23
CA THR A 113 6.19 10.13 -8.52
C THR A 113 5.99 8.86 -7.69
N LEU A 114 4.94 8.80 -6.86
CA LEU A 114 4.63 7.61 -6.07
C LEU A 114 4.41 6.37 -6.95
N GLU A 115 3.77 6.52 -8.12
CA GLU A 115 3.59 5.42 -9.07
C GLU A 115 4.93 4.87 -9.55
N GLY A 116 5.86 5.74 -9.95
CA GLY A 116 7.22 5.38 -10.34
C GLY A 116 7.96 4.65 -9.21
N CYS A 117 7.96 5.24 -8.02
CA CYS A 117 8.60 4.67 -6.84
C CYS A 117 8.00 3.31 -6.43
N PHE A 118 6.68 3.12 -6.56
CA PHE A 118 6.07 1.84 -6.20
C PHE A 118 6.38 0.72 -7.21
N LYS A 119 6.62 1.06 -8.48
CA LYS A 119 7.08 0.12 -9.52
C LYS A 119 8.55 -0.25 -9.38
N ASP A 120 9.36 0.67 -8.85
CA ASP A 120 10.78 0.44 -8.62
C ASP A 120 11.00 -0.39 -7.34
N ASP A 121 11.59 -1.57 -7.48
CA ASP A 121 11.87 -2.48 -6.36
C ASP A 121 12.98 -1.97 -5.42
N LYS A 122 13.76 -0.99 -5.85
CA LYS A 122 14.83 -0.35 -5.07
C LYS A 122 14.32 0.77 -4.16
N SER A 123 13.19 1.38 -4.49
CA SER A 123 12.61 2.51 -3.76
C SER A 123 12.20 2.15 -2.33
N ASN A 124 12.29 3.14 -1.43
CA ASN A 124 11.78 3.01 -0.06
C ASN A 124 10.27 2.77 0.03
N PHE A 125 9.48 3.05 -1.02
CA PHE A 125 8.04 2.90 -1.02
C PHE A 125 7.61 1.43 -1.04
N GLN A 126 7.20 0.88 0.08
CA GLN A 126 6.85 -0.53 0.24
C GLN A 126 5.36 -0.80 0.40
N ILE A 127 4.60 0.08 1.09
CA ILE A 127 3.19 -0.15 1.40
C ILE A 127 2.33 0.97 0.82
N ALA A 128 1.46 0.64 -0.14
CA ALA A 128 0.50 1.56 -0.75
C ALA A 128 -0.91 1.32 -0.22
N ILE A 129 -1.55 2.34 0.38
CA ILE A 129 -2.99 2.32 0.64
C ILE A 129 -3.67 3.03 -0.53
N VAL A 130 -4.50 2.30 -1.28
CA VAL A 130 -5.13 2.79 -2.51
C VAL A 130 -6.65 2.85 -2.39
N VAL A 131 -7.25 3.79 -3.11
CA VAL A 131 -8.70 3.92 -3.25
C VAL A 131 -9.03 4.06 -4.73
N ASP A 132 -9.68 3.06 -5.31
CA ASP A 132 -10.06 2.95 -6.74
C ASP A 132 -8.91 3.01 -7.75
N MET A 133 -7.71 3.36 -7.32
CA MET A 133 -6.51 3.45 -8.16
C MET A 133 -5.69 2.16 -8.07
N TRP A 134 -4.97 1.83 -9.15
CA TRP A 134 -4.03 0.71 -9.23
C TRP A 134 -4.64 -0.70 -9.08
N ILE A 135 -5.94 -0.80 -8.82
CA ILE A 135 -6.64 -2.08 -8.73
C ILE A 135 -6.68 -2.78 -10.10
N THR A 136 -6.85 -1.98 -11.17
CA THR A 136 -6.82 -2.47 -12.55
C THR A 136 -5.79 -1.68 -13.38
N GLY A 137 -5.18 -2.32 -14.38
CA GLY A 137 -4.25 -1.64 -15.29
C GLY A 137 -2.85 -1.33 -14.73
N PHE A 138 -2.60 -1.57 -13.44
CA PHE A 138 -1.32 -1.26 -12.79
C PHE A 138 -0.46 -2.52 -12.62
N ASP A 139 0.78 -2.49 -13.07
CA ASP A 139 1.70 -3.63 -13.04
C ASP A 139 2.87 -3.40 -12.09
N VAL A 140 2.93 -4.20 -11.02
CA VAL A 140 4.01 -4.23 -10.04
C VAL A 140 4.39 -5.68 -9.75
N PRO A 141 5.36 -6.24 -10.47
CA PRO A 141 5.74 -7.65 -10.31
C PRO A 141 6.22 -8.02 -8.90
N CYS A 142 6.85 -7.07 -8.18
CA CYS A 142 7.32 -7.25 -6.80
C CYS A 142 6.20 -7.14 -5.74
N LEU A 143 4.94 -6.90 -6.13
CA LEU A 143 3.80 -6.86 -5.20
C LEU A 143 3.59 -8.26 -4.59
N LYS A 144 3.86 -8.42 -3.29
CA LYS A 144 3.81 -9.69 -2.55
C LYS A 144 2.46 -9.95 -1.91
N VAL A 145 1.88 -8.93 -1.30
CA VAL A 145 0.63 -9.07 -0.54
C VAL A 145 -0.37 -7.98 -0.89
N LEU A 146 -1.63 -8.39 -0.99
CA LEU A 146 -2.77 -7.51 -1.14
C LEU A 146 -3.70 -7.69 0.05
N TYR A 147 -3.97 -6.61 0.77
CA TYR A 147 -4.95 -6.53 1.84
C TYR A 147 -6.23 -5.90 1.29
N ASN A 148 -7.31 -6.65 1.24
CA ASN A 148 -8.57 -6.17 0.68
C ASN A 148 -9.55 -5.73 1.77
N ASP A 149 -9.86 -4.43 1.81
CA ASP A 149 -10.88 -3.82 2.66
C ASP A 149 -11.96 -3.11 1.83
N LYS A 150 -12.23 -3.64 0.64
CA LYS A 150 -13.25 -3.11 -0.26
C LYS A 150 -14.09 -4.22 -0.86
N PRO A 151 -15.43 -4.07 -0.91
CA PRO A 151 -16.28 -5.00 -1.65
C PRO A 151 -15.92 -4.94 -3.14
N LEU A 152 -15.28 -5.99 -3.64
CA LEU A 152 -14.93 -6.12 -5.05
C LEU A 152 -15.92 -7.04 -5.77
N SER A 153 -16.28 -6.69 -7.02
CA SER A 153 -17.00 -7.63 -7.89
C SER A 153 -16.13 -8.85 -8.18
N LYS A 154 -16.73 -10.00 -8.49
CA LYS A 154 -15.99 -11.22 -8.85
C LYS A 154 -14.93 -10.96 -9.93
N HIS A 155 -15.30 -10.20 -10.97
CA HIS A 155 -14.39 -9.87 -12.06
C HIS A 155 -13.20 -9.03 -11.58
N THR A 156 -13.46 -7.98 -10.81
CA THR A 156 -12.40 -7.10 -10.24
C THR A 156 -11.51 -7.88 -9.29
N LEU A 157 -12.07 -8.75 -8.45
CA LEU A 157 -11.32 -9.58 -7.52
C LEU A 157 -10.34 -10.51 -8.27
N ILE A 158 -10.80 -11.21 -9.31
CA ILE A 158 -9.94 -12.09 -10.13
C ILE A 158 -8.83 -11.29 -10.79
N GLN A 159 -9.12 -10.10 -11.33
CA GLN A 159 -8.10 -9.22 -11.91
C GLN A 159 -7.08 -8.76 -10.87
N THR A 160 -7.52 -8.45 -9.67
CA THR A 160 -6.67 -8.01 -8.56
C THR A 160 -5.78 -9.15 -8.08
N ILE A 161 -6.33 -10.36 -7.89
CA ILE A 161 -5.55 -11.56 -7.53
C ILE A 161 -4.49 -11.86 -8.59
N SER A 162 -4.82 -11.78 -9.87
CA SER A 162 -3.87 -12.05 -10.95
C SER A 162 -2.67 -11.11 -10.98
N ARG A 163 -2.79 -9.93 -10.41
CA ARG A 163 -1.68 -8.96 -10.31
C ARG A 163 -0.71 -9.29 -9.20
N VAL A 164 -1.21 -9.75 -8.07
CA VAL A 164 -0.37 -10.16 -6.95
C VAL A 164 0.33 -11.49 -7.26
N ASN A 165 -0.37 -12.39 -7.97
CA ASN A 165 0.12 -13.73 -8.28
C ASN A 165 1.02 -13.76 -9.53
N ARG A 166 2.02 -12.87 -9.57
CA ARG A 166 3.06 -12.85 -10.62
C ARG A 166 4.38 -13.39 -10.09
N ARG A 167 5.07 -14.15 -10.91
CA ARG A 167 6.46 -14.56 -10.64
C ARG A 167 7.37 -13.34 -10.77
N TYR A 168 8.22 -13.15 -9.78
CA TYR A 168 9.21 -12.08 -9.79
C TYR A 168 10.44 -12.48 -8.97
N LYS A 169 11.61 -12.59 -9.62
CA LYS A 169 12.83 -13.14 -8.99
C LYS A 169 12.52 -14.48 -8.31
N THR A 170 12.73 -14.59 -7.01
CA THR A 170 12.45 -15.79 -6.20
C THR A 170 11.03 -15.82 -5.61
N LYS A 171 10.19 -14.83 -5.94
CA LYS A 171 8.76 -14.81 -5.52
C LYS A 171 7.94 -15.79 -6.37
N ASP A 172 7.49 -16.90 -5.79
CA ASP A 172 6.69 -17.92 -6.47
C ASP A 172 5.20 -17.59 -6.52
N CYS A 173 4.66 -16.94 -5.47
CA CYS A 173 3.24 -16.60 -5.37
C CYS A 173 3.01 -15.29 -4.63
N GLY A 174 1.84 -14.69 -4.84
CA GLY A 174 1.32 -13.60 -4.06
C GLY A 174 0.33 -14.05 -2.99
N LEU A 175 0.09 -13.20 -2.00
CA LEU A 175 -0.88 -13.42 -0.93
C LEU A 175 -2.03 -12.42 -1.08
N VAL A 176 -3.26 -12.87 -0.75
CA VAL A 176 -4.42 -12.00 -0.62
C VAL A 176 -5.03 -12.22 0.76
N VAL A 177 -5.09 -11.15 1.54
CA VAL A 177 -5.75 -11.13 2.85
C VAL A 177 -7.03 -10.33 2.70
N ASP A 178 -8.17 -10.94 3.03
CA ASP A 178 -9.49 -10.33 2.85
C ASP A 178 -10.15 -10.03 4.21
N TYR A 179 -10.42 -8.78 4.47
CA TYR A 179 -11.06 -8.29 5.70
C TYR A 179 -12.59 -8.24 5.64
N LEU A 180 -13.18 -8.57 4.49
CA LEU A 180 -14.64 -8.52 4.29
C LEU A 180 -15.32 -9.89 4.17
N GLY A 181 -14.55 -10.99 4.25
CA GLY A 181 -15.10 -12.34 4.18
C GLY A 181 -15.65 -12.72 2.80
N ILE A 182 -15.06 -12.21 1.71
CA ILE A 182 -15.51 -12.48 0.33
C ILE A 182 -15.42 -13.98 -0.03
N ARG A 183 -14.69 -14.78 0.73
CA ARG A 183 -14.55 -16.23 0.53
C ARG A 183 -15.88 -16.97 0.46
N GLU A 184 -16.93 -16.48 1.14
CA GLU A 184 -18.24 -17.12 1.14
C GLU A 184 -19.02 -16.93 -0.19
N ASN A 185 -18.52 -16.07 -1.09
CA ASN A 185 -19.17 -15.71 -2.35
C ASN A 185 -18.42 -16.20 -3.62
N MET A 186 -17.34 -16.98 -3.46
CA MET A 186 -16.63 -17.66 -4.54
C MET A 186 -17.10 -19.09 -4.70
#